data_1ab85c1031736bdbb0c89dcef11cdd88
#
_entry.id   1ab85c1031736bdbb0c89dcef11cdd88
#
_cell.length_a   1.000
_cell.length_b   1.000
_cell.length_c   1.000
_cell.angle_alpha   90.00
_cell.angle_beta   90.00
_cell.angle_gamma   90.00
#
_symmetry.space_group_name_H-M   'P 1'
#
loop_
_entity.id
_entity.type
_entity.pdbx_description
1 polymer ?
#
loop_
_entity_poly.entity_id
_entity_poly.type
_entity_poly.pdbx_seq_one_letter_code
_entity_poly.pdbx_strand_id
1 'polypeptide(L)'
;MRQRETTLSFAEDDACLTGHFPGNPVVPAVAILTALIDWAEGVLGRKVVGVQSARFRRSLLPGIEWRVTLEEMEPDTAVLTGKEQDRVAMNLRLRIAPPQSGQGER
;
A
#
# COMPACT_ATOMS: atom_id res chain seq x y z
N MET A 1 -12.55 -3.42 15.58
CA MET A 1 -11.56 -3.44 14.68
C MET A 1 -11.94 -2.89 13.37
N ARG A 2 -11.18 -1.98 12.83
CA ARG A 2 -11.50 -1.40 11.60
C ARG A 2 -10.71 -1.98 10.49
N GLN A 3 -11.37 -2.36 9.45
CA GLN A 3 -10.72 -2.93 8.30
C GLN A 3 -11.15 -2.18 7.07
N ARG A 4 -10.23 -1.83 6.21
CA ARG A 4 -10.50 -1.14 4.97
C ARG A 4 -9.99 -1.97 3.82
N GLU A 5 -10.57 -1.77 2.67
CA GLU A 5 -10.19 -2.57 1.52
C GLU A 5 -10.16 -1.72 0.27
N THR A 6 -9.25 -1.99 -0.62
CA THR A 6 -9.20 -1.34 -1.92
C THR A 6 -8.60 -2.32 -2.93
N THR A 7 -8.56 -1.93 -4.17
CA THR A 7 -7.85 -2.70 -5.18
C THR A 7 -6.72 -1.85 -5.72
N LEU A 8 -5.65 -2.49 -6.13
CA LEU A 8 -4.48 -1.81 -6.66
C LEU A 8 -4.13 -2.42 -8.00
N SER A 9 -4.04 -1.60 -9.01
CA SER A 9 -3.57 -2.05 -10.31
C SER A 9 -2.94 -0.88 -11.04
N PHE A 10 -2.10 -1.16 -12.02
CA PHE A 10 -1.45 -0.13 -12.82
C PHE A 10 -1.67 -0.47 -14.28
N ALA A 11 -1.96 0.53 -15.08
CA ALA A 11 -2.18 0.33 -16.51
C ALA A 11 -0.84 0.05 -17.17
N GLU A 12 -0.89 -0.61 -18.32
CA GLU A 12 0.33 -0.94 -19.04
C GLU A 12 1.09 0.29 -19.49
N ASP A 13 0.42 1.40 -19.72
CA ASP A 13 1.05 2.61 -20.15
C ASP A 13 1.31 3.58 -18.99
N ASP A 14 1.27 3.08 -17.75
CA ASP A 14 1.50 3.94 -16.61
C ASP A 14 2.92 4.49 -16.64
N ALA A 15 3.08 5.73 -16.25
CA ALA A 15 4.37 6.40 -16.30
C ALA A 15 5.43 5.70 -15.45
N CYS A 16 5.04 5.04 -14.38
CA CYS A 16 5.99 4.37 -13.52
C CYS A 16 6.68 3.20 -14.22
N LEU A 17 6.14 2.75 -15.35
CA LEU A 17 6.73 1.64 -16.08
C LEU A 17 7.61 2.10 -17.22
N THR A 18 7.65 3.40 -17.49
CA THR A 18 8.39 3.92 -18.60
C THR A 18 9.90 3.69 -18.39
N GLY A 19 10.53 3.12 -19.37
CA GLY A 19 11.97 2.89 -19.26
C GLY A 19 12.40 1.69 -18.48
N HIS A 20 11.44 0.94 -17.90
CA HIS A 20 11.79 -0.22 -17.14
C HIS A 20 11.64 -1.48 -17.97
N PHE A 21 12.65 -2.30 -18.04
CA PHE A 21 12.61 -3.66 -18.60
C PHE A 21 11.65 -3.86 -19.76
N PRO A 22 11.96 -3.31 -20.91
CA PRO A 22 11.12 -3.48 -22.09
C PRO A 22 10.87 -4.97 -22.34
N GLY A 23 9.63 -5.30 -22.57
CA GLY A 23 9.29 -6.70 -22.82
C GLY A 23 9.01 -7.52 -21.58
N ASN A 24 9.25 -6.97 -20.39
CA ASN A 24 8.98 -7.71 -19.17
C ASN A 24 8.65 -6.72 -18.06
N PRO A 25 7.59 -5.98 -18.21
CA PRO A 25 7.28 -4.91 -17.27
C PRO A 25 6.81 -5.44 -15.93
N VAL A 26 7.34 -4.85 -14.88
CA VAL A 26 6.95 -5.18 -13.52
C VAL A 26 6.75 -3.84 -12.82
N VAL A 27 5.68 -3.71 -12.05
CA VAL A 27 5.45 -2.47 -11.32
C VAL A 27 6.50 -2.35 -10.23
N PRO A 28 7.25 -1.26 -10.18
CA PRO A 28 8.30 -1.12 -9.16
C PRO A 28 7.72 -1.06 -7.75
N ALA A 29 8.44 -1.63 -6.80
CA ALA A 29 7.98 -1.66 -5.41
C ALA A 29 7.71 -0.25 -4.88
N VAL A 30 8.53 0.74 -5.30
CA VAL A 30 8.34 2.09 -4.79
C VAL A 30 7.00 2.65 -5.27
N ALA A 31 6.54 2.30 -6.46
CA ALA A 31 5.24 2.77 -6.94
C ALA A 31 4.12 2.15 -6.13
N ILE A 32 4.25 0.87 -5.77
CA ILE A 32 3.26 0.19 -4.97
C ILE A 32 3.22 0.82 -3.59
N LEU A 33 4.39 1.06 -2.98
CA LEU A 33 4.44 1.64 -1.65
C LEU A 33 3.86 3.04 -1.64
N THR A 34 4.18 3.85 -2.62
CA THR A 34 3.68 5.22 -2.69
C THR A 34 2.15 5.22 -2.78
N ALA A 35 1.60 4.38 -3.63
CA ALA A 35 0.15 4.33 -3.79
C ALA A 35 -0.53 3.86 -2.52
N LEU A 36 0.03 2.85 -1.86
CA LEU A 36 -0.60 2.31 -0.67
C LEU A 36 -0.44 3.23 0.53
N ILE A 37 0.67 3.94 0.65
CA ILE A 37 0.86 4.89 1.71
C ILE A 37 -0.13 6.05 1.54
N ASP A 38 -0.29 6.56 0.31
CA ASP A 38 -1.24 7.61 0.07
C ASP A 38 -2.66 7.16 0.42
N TRP A 39 -3.01 5.96 0.03
CA TRP A 39 -4.34 5.45 0.33
C TRP A 39 -4.53 5.29 1.84
N ALA A 40 -3.53 4.75 2.53
CA ALA A 40 -3.62 4.52 3.97
C ALA A 40 -3.79 5.85 4.71
N GLU A 41 -3.01 6.86 4.31
CA GLU A 41 -3.13 8.16 4.96
C GLU A 41 -4.52 8.74 4.72
N GLY A 42 -5.05 8.55 3.53
CA GLY A 42 -6.37 9.08 3.22
C GLY A 42 -7.49 8.45 4.03
N VAL A 43 -7.45 7.12 4.18
CA VAL A 43 -8.53 6.44 4.89
C VAL A 43 -8.37 6.49 6.39
N LEU A 44 -7.15 6.64 6.90
CA LEU A 44 -6.94 6.67 8.34
C LEU A 44 -6.94 8.08 8.90
N GLY A 45 -6.69 9.08 8.08
CA GLY A 45 -6.55 10.45 8.57
C GLY A 45 -5.33 10.62 9.44
N ARG A 46 -4.29 9.81 9.21
CA ARG A 46 -3.08 9.82 10.01
C ARG A 46 -1.88 9.74 9.08
N LYS A 47 -0.79 10.35 9.45
CA LYS A 47 0.39 10.31 8.63
C LYS A 47 1.12 8.99 8.79
N VAL A 48 1.65 8.47 7.71
CA VAL A 48 2.54 7.33 7.76
C VAL A 48 3.94 7.88 8.00
N VAL A 49 4.57 7.46 9.08
CA VAL A 49 5.87 7.98 9.47
C VAL A 49 6.99 6.99 9.24
N GLY A 50 6.69 5.79 8.82
CA GLY A 50 7.75 4.83 8.52
C GLY A 50 7.21 3.52 8.01
N VAL A 51 8.05 2.74 7.37
CA VAL A 51 7.74 1.41 6.92
C VAL A 51 8.50 0.46 7.82
N GLN A 52 7.79 -0.34 8.61
CA GLN A 52 8.43 -1.27 9.50
C GLN A 52 8.89 -2.51 8.74
N SER A 53 8.10 -2.97 7.81
CA SER A 53 8.50 -4.09 6.97
C SER A 53 7.68 -4.10 5.71
N ALA A 54 8.26 -4.59 4.64
CA ALA A 54 7.57 -4.74 3.37
C ALA A 54 8.08 -6.03 2.76
N ARG A 55 7.16 -6.96 2.48
CA ARG A 55 7.54 -8.23 1.90
C ARG A 55 6.68 -8.49 0.69
N PHE A 56 7.33 -8.65 -0.46
CA PHE A 56 6.63 -8.92 -1.69
C PHE A 56 6.89 -10.36 -2.09
N ARG A 57 5.83 -11.17 -2.16
CA ARG A 57 5.98 -12.56 -2.53
C ARG A 57 5.72 -12.78 -3.99
N ARG A 58 5.09 -11.83 -4.65
CA ARG A 58 4.81 -11.92 -6.07
C ARG A 58 5.00 -10.53 -6.67
N SER A 59 5.39 -10.46 -7.93
CA SER A 59 5.48 -9.19 -8.61
C SER A 59 4.11 -8.75 -9.06
N LEU A 60 3.87 -7.46 -9.02
CA LEU A 60 2.63 -6.92 -9.55
C LEU A 60 2.90 -6.57 -11.01
N LEU A 61 2.12 -7.14 -11.91
CA LEU A 61 2.27 -6.88 -13.32
C LEU A 61 1.21 -5.89 -13.77
N PRO A 62 1.49 -5.13 -14.83
CA PRO A 62 0.49 -4.19 -15.34
C PRO A 62 -0.78 -4.95 -15.73
N GLY A 63 -1.91 -4.39 -15.41
CA GLY A 63 -3.20 -5.01 -15.72
C GLY A 63 -3.65 -6.06 -14.75
N ILE A 64 -2.80 -6.46 -13.80
CA ILE A 64 -3.18 -7.40 -12.76
C ILE A 64 -3.63 -6.61 -11.55
N GLU A 65 -4.65 -7.10 -10.87
CA GLU A 65 -5.20 -6.40 -9.75
C GLU A 65 -4.92 -7.13 -8.46
N TRP A 66 -4.49 -6.41 -7.46
CA TRP A 66 -4.37 -6.97 -6.11
C TRP A 66 -5.50 -6.39 -5.27
N ARG A 67 -6.07 -7.23 -4.42
CA ARG A 67 -7.02 -6.76 -3.43
C ARG A 67 -6.22 -6.49 -2.16
N VAL A 68 -6.29 -5.28 -1.66
CA VAL A 68 -5.49 -4.88 -0.52
C VAL A 68 -6.41 -4.58 0.65
N THR A 69 -6.11 -5.21 1.79
CA THR A 69 -6.83 -4.93 3.02
C THR A 69 -5.91 -4.22 3.99
N LEU A 70 -6.46 -3.31 4.78
CA LEU A 70 -5.71 -2.59 5.78
C LEU A 70 -6.37 -2.81 7.12
N GLU A 71 -5.57 -3.16 8.11
CA GLU A 71 -6.06 -3.34 9.45
C GLU A 71 -5.26 -2.43 10.34
N GLU A 72 -5.96 -1.58 11.10
CA GLU A 72 -5.33 -0.64 11.98
C GLU A 72 -5.06 -1.33 13.31
N MET A 73 -3.85 -1.32 13.80
CA MET A 73 -3.50 -1.96 15.05
C MET A 73 -2.98 -0.91 16.00
N GLU A 74 -3.49 -0.99 17.21
CA GLU A 74 -3.14 -0.02 18.22
C GLU A 74 -1.72 -0.17 18.66
N PRO A 75 -1.06 0.90 18.95
CA PRO A 75 -1.57 2.27 18.85
C PRO A 75 -1.13 2.95 17.58
N ASP A 76 -0.12 2.46 16.92
CA ASP A 76 0.54 3.17 15.89
C ASP A 76 0.92 2.35 14.66
N THR A 77 0.23 1.30 14.38
CA THR A 77 0.60 0.39 13.29
C THR A 77 -0.58 0.16 12.35
N ALA A 78 -0.28 0.07 11.07
CA ALA A 78 -1.26 -0.36 10.08
C ALA A 78 -0.64 -1.52 9.31
N VAL A 79 -1.40 -2.59 9.14
CA VAL A 79 -0.94 -3.77 8.44
C VAL A 79 -1.75 -3.90 7.16
N LEU A 80 -1.06 -3.95 6.02
CA LEU A 80 -1.72 -4.09 4.75
C LEU A 80 -1.34 -5.44 4.14
N THR A 81 -2.31 -6.11 3.58
CA THR A 81 -2.09 -7.39 2.92
C THR A 81 -2.65 -7.29 1.52
N GLY A 82 -1.83 -7.57 0.53
CA GLY A 82 -2.26 -7.58 -0.85
C GLY A 82 -2.38 -9.01 -1.34
N LYS A 83 -3.48 -9.32 -2.03
CA LYS A 83 -3.69 -10.65 -2.56
C LYS A 83 -3.98 -10.59 -4.03
N GLU A 84 -3.37 -11.51 -4.75
CA GLU A 84 -3.67 -11.71 -6.15
C GLU A 84 -4.58 -12.92 -6.17
N GLN A 85 -5.85 -12.68 -6.42
CA GLN A 85 -6.87 -13.70 -6.26
C GLN A 85 -6.86 -14.16 -4.80
N ASP A 86 -6.60 -15.41 -4.50
CA ASP A 86 -6.59 -15.87 -3.15
C ASP A 86 -5.21 -16.05 -2.56
N ARG A 87 -4.18 -15.62 -3.26
CA ARG A 87 -2.82 -15.82 -2.79
C ARG A 87 -2.23 -14.55 -2.27
N VAL A 88 -1.60 -14.60 -1.12
CA VAL A 88 -0.95 -13.43 -0.55
C VAL A 88 0.22 -13.05 -1.44
N ALA A 89 0.21 -11.83 -1.93
CA ALA A 89 1.25 -11.32 -2.79
C ALA A 89 2.15 -10.33 -2.07
N MET A 90 1.65 -9.67 -1.03
CA MET A 90 2.41 -8.64 -0.35
C MET A 90 1.96 -8.50 1.08
N ASN A 91 2.90 -8.25 1.97
CA ASN A 91 2.60 -7.87 3.35
C ASN A 91 3.36 -6.58 3.64
N LEU A 92 2.68 -5.60 4.20
CA LEU A 92 3.27 -4.32 4.47
C LEU A 92 2.89 -3.90 5.87
N ARG A 93 3.86 -3.44 6.66
CA ARG A 93 3.58 -2.99 8.00
C ARG A 93 4.08 -1.57 8.11
N LEU A 94 3.19 -0.66 8.41
CA LEU A 94 3.49 0.75 8.47
C LEU A 94 3.38 1.28 9.88
N ARG A 95 4.23 2.24 10.22
CA ARG A 95 4.10 2.95 11.46
C ARG A 95 3.36 4.22 11.15
N ILE A 96 2.33 4.54 11.92
CA ILE A 96 1.50 5.71 11.70
C ILE A 96 1.56 6.63 12.90
N ALA A 97 1.42 7.91 12.65
CA ALA A 97 1.45 8.91 13.69
C ALA A 97 0.15 8.87 14.49
N PRO A 98 0.13 9.41 15.68
CA PRO A 98 -1.11 9.46 16.44
C PRO A 98 -2.16 10.28 15.72
N PRO A 99 -3.41 10.08 16.06
CA PRO A 99 -4.47 10.88 15.44
C PRO A 99 -4.24 12.35 15.69
N GLN A 100 -4.63 13.16 14.70
CA GLN A 100 -4.42 14.54 14.84
C GLN A 100 -5.50 15.27 15.50
N SER A 101 -6.54 14.60 15.83
CA SER A 101 -7.72 15.25 16.31
C SER A 101 -7.50 16.17 17.44
N GLY A 102 -6.66 15.90 18.27
CA GLY A 102 -6.54 16.73 19.41
C GLY A 102 -5.61 17.82 19.26
N GLN A 103 -4.82 17.82 18.21
CA GLN A 103 -3.90 18.72 18.17
C GLN A 103 -4.27 19.95 17.67
N GLY A 104 -5.22 19.95 16.95
CA GLY A 104 -5.61 21.14 16.37
C GLY A 104 -5.93 22.17 17.32
N GLU A 105 -6.27 21.78 18.42
CA GLU A 105 -6.69 22.69 19.19
C GLU A 105 -5.73 23.36 19.94
N ARG A 106 -4.73 23.18 19.86
CA ARG A 106 -3.88 23.74 20.64
C ARG A 106 -3.34 24.82 20.17
#